data_1bb541d648cbac5d623d34845a95e32f
#
_entry.id   1bb541d648cbac5d623d34845a95e32f
#
_cell.length_a   1.000
_cell.length_b   1.000
_cell.length_c   1.000
_cell.angle_alpha   90.00
_cell.angle_beta   90.00
_cell.angle_gamma   90.00
#
_symmetry.space_group_name_H-M   'P 1'
#
loop_
_entity.id
_entity.type
_entity.pdbx_description
1 polymer ?
#
loop_
_entity_poly.entity_id
_entity_poly.type
_entity_poly.pdbx_seq_one_letter_code
_entity_poly.pdbx_strand_id
1 'polypeptide(L)'
;IDKLIQKEDIQKPVISENEQTDLSSIFQSVLPSGNNYYVQAENLGENSSPILITQSEFMRRYREMSSLGGGMNFYGEMPESYNIVVNMEHPLIKRILEAKGEATAERVSGWDATQSELKGAVAKIDEANKDKKYDEIPTADKDEKERLNKEIETLAGIRKEAMEEFAKGNDLLKQAADL
;
A
#
# COMPACT_ATOMS: atom_id res chain seq x y z
N ILE A 1 34.93 -18.11 -0.18
CA ILE A 1 35.14 -16.68 -0.49
C ILE A 1 33.78 -16.14 -0.88
N ASP A 2 33.10 -15.64 0.12
CA ASP A 2 31.76 -15.04 -0.01
C ASP A 2 31.91 -13.71 -0.75
N LYS A 3 31.38 -13.66 -1.98
CA LYS A 3 31.03 -12.38 -2.59
C LYS A 3 29.78 -11.92 -1.88
N LEU A 4 29.94 -11.10 -0.83
CA LEU A 4 28.91 -10.16 -0.40
C LEU A 4 28.50 -9.37 -1.64
N ILE A 5 27.32 -9.65 -2.15
CA ILE A 5 26.65 -8.77 -3.12
C ILE A 5 26.43 -7.48 -2.35
N GLN A 6 27.21 -6.47 -2.66
CA GLN A 6 27.02 -5.14 -2.13
C GLN A 6 25.62 -4.71 -2.51
N LYS A 7 24.84 -4.36 -1.49
CA LYS A 7 23.45 -3.89 -1.55
C LYS A 7 23.41 -2.43 -2.03
N GLU A 8 24.42 -2.02 -2.80
CA GLU A 8 24.60 -0.68 -3.31
C GLU A 8 24.21 -0.66 -4.78
N ASP A 9 23.33 0.25 -5.12
CA ASP A 9 22.85 0.63 -6.46
C ASP A 9 21.63 -0.09 -7.07
N ILE A 10 20.74 -0.63 -6.27
CA ILE A 10 19.33 -0.67 -6.73
C ILE A 10 18.79 0.74 -6.46
N GLN A 11 18.86 1.63 -7.45
CA GLN A 11 18.06 2.85 -7.45
C GLN A 11 16.61 2.38 -7.42
N LYS A 12 16.02 2.33 -6.20
CA LYS A 12 14.58 2.11 -6.07
C LYS A 12 13.93 3.27 -6.80
N PRO A 13 13.13 3.05 -7.86
CA PRO A 13 12.34 4.13 -8.39
C PRO A 13 11.55 4.71 -7.21
N VAL A 14 11.53 6.01 -7.11
CA VAL A 14 10.74 6.70 -6.10
C VAL A 14 9.28 6.55 -6.53
N ILE A 15 8.69 5.43 -6.16
CA ILE A 15 7.25 5.21 -6.34
C ILE A 15 6.58 6.17 -5.39
N SER A 16 5.66 6.99 -5.90
CA SER A 16 4.93 7.91 -5.06
C SER A 16 4.05 7.15 -4.06
N GLU A 17 3.79 7.75 -2.88
CA GLU A 17 2.88 7.16 -1.88
C GLU A 17 1.51 6.83 -2.49
N ASN A 18 1.05 7.66 -3.40
CA ASN A 18 -0.23 7.49 -4.07
C ASN A 18 -0.22 6.28 -5.02
N GLU A 19 0.85 6.07 -5.78
CA GLU A 19 1.00 4.89 -6.63
C GLU A 19 1.10 3.60 -5.82
N GLN A 20 1.81 3.62 -4.70
CA GLN A 20 1.87 2.50 -3.78
C GLN A 20 0.48 2.16 -3.21
N THR A 21 -0.30 3.17 -2.84
CA THR A 21 -1.66 3.01 -2.32
C THR A 21 -2.61 2.47 -3.39
N ASP A 22 -2.51 2.98 -4.63
CA ASP A 22 -3.28 2.49 -5.77
C ASP A 22 -3.03 1.01 -6.03
N LEU A 23 -1.75 0.62 -6.11
CA LEU A 23 -1.35 -0.76 -6.31
C LEU A 23 -1.83 -1.66 -5.18
N SER A 24 -1.66 -1.21 -3.94
CA SER A 24 -2.17 -1.97 -2.79
C SER A 24 -3.67 -2.20 -2.89
N SER A 25 -4.45 -1.19 -3.26
CA SER A 25 -5.91 -1.31 -3.41
C SER A 25 -6.29 -2.25 -4.56
N ILE A 26 -5.59 -2.16 -5.69
CA ILE A 26 -5.81 -3.03 -6.86
C ILE A 26 -5.56 -4.49 -6.48
N PHE A 27 -4.38 -4.80 -5.92
CA PHE A 27 -4.01 -6.17 -5.62
C PHE A 27 -4.79 -6.75 -4.43
N GLN A 28 -5.07 -5.96 -3.38
CA GLN A 28 -5.90 -6.41 -2.27
C GLN A 28 -7.32 -6.82 -2.69
N SER A 29 -7.88 -6.16 -3.71
CA SER A 29 -9.24 -6.46 -4.18
C SER A 29 -9.38 -7.81 -4.87
N VAL A 30 -8.30 -8.40 -5.34
CA VAL A 30 -8.28 -9.72 -6.00
C VAL A 30 -7.75 -10.83 -5.08
N LEU A 31 -7.27 -10.51 -3.88
CA LEU A 31 -6.79 -11.50 -2.93
C LEU A 31 -7.96 -12.13 -2.14
N PRO A 32 -7.83 -13.41 -1.74
CA PRO A 32 -8.85 -14.10 -0.95
C PRO A 32 -9.11 -13.40 0.39
N SER A 33 -10.36 -13.40 0.84
CA SER A 33 -10.73 -12.91 2.16
C SER A 33 -10.29 -13.89 3.26
N GLY A 34 -9.95 -13.38 4.44
CA GLY A 34 -9.66 -14.19 5.64
C GLY A 34 -8.24 -14.13 6.14
N ASN A 35 -7.29 -13.68 5.34
CA ASN A 35 -5.89 -13.48 5.74
C ASN A 35 -5.50 -12.00 5.67
N ASN A 36 -4.42 -11.64 6.37
CA ASN A 36 -3.83 -10.31 6.29
C ASN A 36 -2.78 -10.28 5.18
N TYR A 37 -2.99 -9.44 4.17
CA TYR A 37 -2.06 -9.24 3.07
C TYR A 37 -1.49 -7.82 3.11
N TYR A 38 -0.16 -7.72 3.08
CA TYR A 38 0.57 -6.46 2.98
C TYR A 38 1.18 -6.37 1.58
N VAL A 39 0.63 -5.49 0.76
CA VAL A 39 1.09 -5.30 -0.62
C VAL A 39 2.15 -4.21 -0.66
N GLN A 40 3.30 -4.52 -1.26
CA GLN A 40 4.42 -3.62 -1.48
C GLN A 40 4.85 -3.68 -2.94
N ALA A 41 5.25 -2.55 -3.50
CA ALA A 41 5.81 -2.49 -4.84
C ALA A 41 7.33 -2.38 -4.76
N GLU A 42 8.03 -3.24 -5.49
CA GLU A 42 9.50 -3.25 -5.55
C GLU A 42 9.98 -3.51 -6.98
N ASN A 43 11.23 -3.17 -7.24
CA ASN A 43 11.93 -3.53 -8.46
C ASN A 43 12.77 -4.79 -8.22
N LEU A 44 12.35 -5.89 -8.83
CA LEU A 44 13.05 -7.17 -8.72
C LEU A 44 13.76 -7.58 -10.04
N GLY A 45 13.69 -6.72 -11.06
CA GLY A 45 14.18 -7.00 -12.41
C GLY A 45 13.13 -7.66 -13.32
N GLU A 46 13.26 -7.42 -14.63
CA GLU A 46 12.26 -7.84 -15.63
C GLU A 46 12.06 -9.35 -15.73
N ASN A 47 13.11 -10.12 -15.41
CA ASN A 47 13.10 -11.59 -15.48
C ASN A 47 12.69 -12.28 -14.18
N SER A 48 12.43 -11.50 -13.11
CA SER A 48 11.95 -12.03 -11.84
C SER A 48 10.44 -12.22 -11.87
N SER A 49 9.89 -13.00 -10.92
CA SER A 49 8.44 -13.21 -10.83
C SER A 49 7.65 -11.90 -10.76
N PRO A 50 6.46 -11.82 -11.37
CA PRO A 50 5.61 -10.63 -11.30
C PRO A 50 5.13 -10.33 -9.87
N ILE A 51 4.90 -11.39 -9.11
CA ILE A 51 4.46 -11.33 -7.72
C ILE A 51 5.29 -12.32 -6.91
N LEU A 52 5.76 -11.88 -5.74
CA LEU A 52 6.44 -12.72 -4.78
C LEU A 52 5.64 -12.69 -3.47
N ILE A 53 5.21 -13.87 -3.02
CA ILE A 53 4.49 -14.02 -1.74
C ILE A 53 5.46 -14.54 -0.70
N THR A 54 5.59 -13.80 0.39
CA THR A 54 6.44 -14.17 1.51
C THR A 54 5.67 -14.15 2.81
N GLN A 55 6.05 -15.01 3.75
CA GLN A 55 5.53 -15.00 5.11
C GLN A 55 6.62 -14.51 6.05
N SER A 56 6.25 -13.73 7.08
CA SER A 56 7.22 -13.29 8.07
C SER A 56 7.79 -14.51 8.81
N GLU A 57 9.11 -14.51 9.07
CA GLU A 57 9.77 -15.60 9.78
C GLU A 57 9.22 -15.78 11.20
N PHE A 58 8.79 -14.70 11.83
CA PHE A 58 8.11 -14.74 13.12
C PHE A 58 6.84 -15.59 13.08
N MET A 59 5.96 -15.36 12.08
CA MET A 59 4.72 -16.11 11.90
C MET A 59 4.98 -17.58 11.58
N ARG A 60 6.01 -17.87 10.79
CA ARG A 60 6.43 -19.23 10.47
C ARG A 60 6.89 -19.96 11.74
N ARG A 61 7.79 -19.35 12.52
CA ARG A 61 8.28 -19.93 13.80
C ARG A 61 7.19 -20.08 14.84
N TYR A 62 6.29 -19.10 14.92
CA TYR A 62 5.15 -19.18 15.82
C TYR A 62 4.28 -20.40 15.53
N ARG A 63 3.98 -20.65 14.24
CA ARG A 63 3.23 -21.83 13.80
C ARG A 63 3.97 -23.14 14.13
N GLU A 64 5.27 -23.21 13.85
CA GLU A 64 6.09 -24.38 14.19
C GLU A 64 6.06 -24.66 15.70
N MET A 65 6.20 -23.64 16.52
CA MET A 65 6.11 -23.77 17.99
C MET A 65 4.71 -24.18 18.46
N SER A 66 3.66 -23.61 17.88
CA SER A 66 2.28 -23.92 18.20
C SER A 66 1.93 -25.37 17.85
N SER A 67 2.47 -25.91 16.76
CA SER A 67 2.27 -27.30 16.35
C SER A 67 3.05 -28.30 17.20
N LEU A 68 4.20 -27.91 17.75
CA LEU A 68 5.05 -28.76 18.59
C LEU A 68 4.64 -28.75 20.07
N GLY A 69 3.97 -27.69 20.52
CA GLY A 69 3.74 -27.41 21.94
C GLY A 69 2.41 -27.90 22.50
N GLY A 70 1.77 -28.93 21.97
CA GLY A 70 0.69 -29.69 22.65
C GLY A 70 -0.36 -28.85 23.38
N GLY A 71 -1.08 -27.94 22.70
CA GLY A 71 -2.41 -27.52 23.19
C GLY A 71 -2.49 -26.26 24.05
N MET A 72 -1.48 -25.45 24.23
CA MET A 72 -1.64 -24.13 24.84
C MET A 72 -1.56 -23.03 23.77
N ASN A 73 -2.69 -22.81 23.08
CA ASN A 73 -2.92 -21.61 22.27
C ASN A 73 -3.13 -20.40 23.21
N PHE A 74 -2.06 -19.85 23.75
CA PHE A 74 -2.11 -18.70 24.66
C PHE A 74 -2.68 -17.43 24.00
N TYR A 75 -2.68 -17.35 22.67
CA TYR A 75 -3.11 -16.18 21.89
C TYR A 75 -4.21 -16.45 20.85
N GLY A 76 -4.86 -17.66 20.92
CA GLY A 76 -5.86 -18.02 19.92
C GLY A 76 -5.28 -18.28 18.52
N GLU A 77 -6.14 -18.51 17.54
CA GLU A 77 -5.74 -18.58 16.12
C GLU A 77 -5.45 -17.16 15.62
N MET A 78 -4.17 -16.82 15.50
CA MET A 78 -3.78 -15.56 14.84
C MET A 78 -4.00 -15.69 13.33
N PRO A 79 -4.67 -14.70 12.70
CA PRO A 79 -4.85 -14.70 11.26
C PRO A 79 -3.49 -14.71 10.54
N GLU A 80 -3.41 -15.48 9.48
CA GLU A 80 -2.18 -15.57 8.69
C GLU A 80 -1.86 -14.22 8.04
N SER A 81 -0.59 -13.85 8.07
CA SER A 81 -0.10 -12.60 7.46
C SER A 81 0.91 -12.92 6.38
N TYR A 82 0.70 -12.35 5.19
CA TYR A 82 1.55 -12.52 4.03
C TYR A 82 1.99 -11.16 3.49
N ASN A 83 3.23 -11.08 3.04
CA ASN A 83 3.73 -9.95 2.28
C ASN A 83 3.65 -10.30 0.80
N ILE A 84 2.98 -9.46 0.03
CA ILE A 84 2.85 -9.55 -1.41
C ILE A 84 3.76 -8.49 -2.02
N VAL A 85 4.85 -8.91 -2.62
CA VAL A 85 5.77 -8.01 -3.33
C VAL A 85 5.42 -8.01 -4.81
N VAL A 86 5.00 -6.87 -5.33
CA VAL A 86 4.66 -6.66 -6.73
C VAL A 86 5.87 -6.10 -7.46
N ASN A 87 6.35 -6.83 -8.46
CA ASN A 87 7.53 -6.45 -9.24
C ASN A 87 7.16 -5.46 -10.35
N MET A 88 7.48 -4.20 -10.13
CA MET A 88 7.16 -3.09 -11.05
C MET A 88 7.85 -3.19 -12.41
N GLU A 89 8.97 -3.93 -12.50
CA GLU A 89 9.72 -4.07 -13.75
C GLU A 89 9.19 -5.21 -14.62
N HIS A 90 8.37 -6.11 -14.03
CA HIS A 90 7.85 -7.25 -14.79
C HIS A 90 6.87 -6.79 -15.89
N PRO A 91 6.95 -7.32 -17.13
CA PRO A 91 6.10 -6.91 -18.26
C PRO A 91 4.60 -7.00 -17.97
N LEU A 92 4.14 -8.01 -17.22
CA LEU A 92 2.74 -8.15 -16.83
C LEU A 92 2.29 -6.98 -15.94
N ILE A 93 3.10 -6.60 -14.97
CA ILE A 93 2.78 -5.49 -14.06
C ILE A 93 2.78 -4.15 -14.80
N LYS A 94 3.75 -3.92 -15.70
CA LYS A 94 3.77 -2.74 -16.58
C LYS A 94 2.47 -2.62 -17.39
N ARG A 95 1.99 -3.70 -17.98
CA ARG A 95 0.71 -3.72 -18.72
C ARG A 95 -0.51 -3.42 -17.84
N ILE A 96 -0.53 -3.91 -16.60
CA ILE A 96 -1.60 -3.59 -15.64
C ILE A 96 -1.57 -2.10 -15.29
N LEU A 97 -0.38 -1.52 -15.09
CA LEU A 97 -0.23 -0.10 -14.81
C LEU A 97 -0.60 0.79 -15.99
N GLU A 98 -0.26 0.39 -17.21
CA GLU A 98 -0.68 1.07 -18.43
C GLU A 98 -2.22 1.07 -18.54
N ALA A 99 -2.86 -0.09 -18.38
CA ALA A 99 -4.31 -0.21 -18.40
C ALA A 99 -4.99 0.61 -17.29
N LYS A 100 -4.41 0.65 -16.07
CA LYS A 100 -4.84 1.53 -14.97
C LYS A 100 -4.71 2.99 -15.41
N GLY A 101 -3.57 3.37 -15.99
CA GLY A 101 -3.33 4.73 -16.47
C GLY A 101 -4.39 5.16 -17.47
N GLU A 102 -4.68 4.37 -18.49
CA GLU A 102 -5.70 4.65 -19.49
C GLU A 102 -7.10 4.80 -18.87
N ALA A 103 -7.46 3.92 -17.93
CA ALA A 103 -8.78 3.91 -17.32
C ALA A 103 -9.01 5.05 -16.31
N THR A 104 -7.95 5.57 -15.68
CA THR A 104 -8.09 6.45 -14.51
C THR A 104 -7.30 7.76 -14.59
N ALA A 105 -6.53 8.01 -15.66
CA ALA A 105 -5.56 9.13 -15.74
C ALA A 105 -6.16 10.51 -15.39
N GLU A 106 -7.31 10.84 -15.97
CA GLU A 106 -7.95 12.13 -15.72
C GLU A 106 -8.37 12.29 -14.26
N ARG A 107 -8.96 11.25 -13.67
CA ARG A 107 -9.41 11.26 -12.27
C ARG A 107 -8.24 11.32 -11.32
N VAL A 108 -7.22 10.50 -11.54
CA VAL A 108 -6.00 10.44 -10.69
C VAL A 108 -5.28 11.78 -10.67
N SER A 109 -5.10 12.43 -11.81
CA SER A 109 -4.49 13.76 -11.89
C SER A 109 -5.25 14.79 -11.05
N GLY A 110 -6.58 14.80 -11.11
CA GLY A 110 -7.42 15.67 -10.27
C GLY A 110 -7.28 15.36 -8.78
N TRP A 111 -7.28 14.08 -8.40
CA TRP A 111 -7.11 13.67 -7.01
C TRP A 111 -5.73 14.02 -6.46
N ASP A 112 -4.67 13.85 -7.24
CA ASP A 112 -3.30 14.19 -6.83
C ASP A 112 -3.16 15.69 -6.58
N ALA A 113 -3.73 16.54 -7.44
CA ALA A 113 -3.75 17.97 -7.26
C ALA A 113 -4.51 18.37 -5.99
N THR A 114 -5.75 17.90 -5.83
CA THR A 114 -6.58 18.18 -4.66
C THR A 114 -5.92 17.71 -3.36
N GLN A 115 -5.36 16.51 -3.34
CA GLN A 115 -4.67 15.97 -2.17
C GLN A 115 -3.44 16.80 -1.81
N SER A 116 -2.69 17.26 -2.81
CA SER A 116 -1.52 18.13 -2.59
C SER A 116 -1.93 19.47 -1.97
N GLU A 117 -3.01 20.08 -2.45
CA GLU A 117 -3.56 21.32 -1.89
C GLU A 117 -4.02 21.14 -0.44
N LEU A 118 -4.77 20.08 -0.15
CA LEU A 118 -5.26 19.78 1.20
C LEU A 118 -4.09 19.50 2.17
N LYS A 119 -3.13 18.66 1.78
CA LYS A 119 -1.92 18.39 2.58
C LYS A 119 -1.10 19.67 2.80
N GLY A 120 -0.98 20.53 1.78
CA GLY A 120 -0.32 21.82 1.90
C GLY A 120 -1.02 22.77 2.87
N ALA A 121 -2.35 22.76 2.92
CA ALA A 121 -3.12 23.54 3.89
C ALA A 121 -2.91 23.02 5.33
N VAL A 122 -2.94 21.72 5.55
CA VAL A 122 -2.63 21.09 6.85
C VAL A 122 -1.22 21.44 7.29
N ALA A 123 -0.22 21.35 6.40
CA ALA A 123 1.17 21.68 6.73
C ALA A 123 1.36 23.14 7.15
N LYS A 124 0.60 24.09 6.57
CA LYS A 124 0.63 25.50 6.99
C LYS A 124 0.08 25.68 8.42
N ILE A 125 -0.98 24.97 8.77
CA ILE A 125 -1.53 24.99 10.14
C ILE A 125 -0.51 24.41 11.11
N ASP A 126 0.13 23.30 10.77
CA ASP A 126 1.13 22.67 11.61
C ASP A 126 2.37 23.56 11.81
N GLU A 127 2.87 24.19 10.75
CA GLU A 127 3.99 25.13 10.85
C GLU A 127 3.64 26.37 11.70
N ALA A 128 2.43 26.91 11.58
CA ALA A 128 1.98 28.05 12.40
C ALA A 128 1.83 27.72 13.89
N ASN A 129 1.72 26.44 14.22
CA ASN A 129 1.50 25.95 15.58
C ASN A 129 2.63 25.06 16.12
N LYS A 130 3.75 24.92 15.41
CA LYS A 130 4.83 23.97 15.74
C LYS A 130 5.44 24.14 17.13
N ASP A 131 5.49 25.39 17.63
CA ASP A 131 6.11 25.72 18.92
C ASP A 131 5.07 25.79 20.06
N LYS A 132 3.79 25.55 19.77
CA LYS A 132 2.69 25.61 20.74
C LYS A 132 2.38 24.23 21.29
N LYS A 133 2.01 24.17 22.56
CA LYS A 133 1.41 22.96 23.13
C LYS A 133 -0.01 22.78 22.58
N TYR A 134 -0.53 21.56 22.64
CA TYR A 134 -1.84 21.24 22.08
C TYR A 134 -2.98 22.11 22.65
N ASP A 135 -2.93 22.44 23.95
CA ASP A 135 -3.90 23.31 24.66
C ASP A 135 -3.79 24.79 24.27
N GLU A 136 -2.62 25.20 23.74
CA GLU A 136 -2.34 26.58 23.29
C GLU A 136 -2.71 26.79 21.81
N ILE A 137 -2.99 25.72 21.04
CA ILE A 137 -3.43 25.83 19.65
C ILE A 137 -4.85 26.38 19.59
N PRO A 138 -5.12 27.39 18.75
CA PRO A 138 -6.46 27.93 18.58
C PRO A 138 -7.48 26.86 18.17
N THR A 139 -8.68 26.90 18.72
CA THR A 139 -9.74 25.93 18.37
C THR A 139 -10.05 25.98 16.89
N ALA A 140 -10.07 27.15 16.26
CA ALA A 140 -10.29 27.31 14.84
C ALA A 140 -9.25 26.52 13.98
N ASP A 141 -7.97 26.52 14.39
CA ASP A 141 -6.92 25.78 13.70
C ASP A 141 -7.09 24.26 13.87
N LYS A 142 -7.54 23.81 15.04
CA LYS A 142 -7.85 22.39 15.30
C LYS A 142 -9.02 21.92 14.44
N ASP A 143 -10.11 22.69 14.44
CA ASP A 143 -11.34 22.37 13.71
C ASP A 143 -11.06 22.35 12.19
N GLU A 144 -10.30 23.33 11.69
CA GLU A 144 -9.94 23.40 10.29
C GLU A 144 -9.02 22.24 9.89
N LYS A 145 -8.03 21.89 10.73
CA LYS A 145 -7.17 20.72 10.49
C LYS A 145 -7.96 19.42 10.47
N GLU A 146 -8.91 19.24 11.38
CA GLU A 146 -9.79 18.07 11.41
C GLU A 146 -10.65 17.99 10.14
N ARG A 147 -11.23 19.11 9.70
CA ARG A 147 -12.00 19.21 8.46
C ARG A 147 -11.16 18.80 7.24
N LEU A 148 -9.96 19.36 7.10
CA LEU A 148 -9.06 19.06 6.00
C LEU A 148 -8.63 17.58 6.00
N ASN A 149 -8.31 17.00 7.15
CA ASN A 149 -7.96 15.59 7.25
C ASN A 149 -9.12 14.69 6.85
N LYS A 150 -10.35 15.04 7.22
CA LYS A 150 -11.55 14.29 6.81
C LYS A 150 -11.79 14.36 5.29
N GLU A 151 -11.50 15.51 4.67
CA GLU A 151 -11.55 15.65 3.22
C GLU A 151 -10.48 14.78 2.53
N ILE A 152 -9.27 14.72 3.08
CA ILE A 152 -8.18 13.84 2.60
C ILE A 152 -8.60 12.37 2.70
N GLU A 153 -9.17 11.93 3.81
CA GLU A 153 -9.67 10.57 4.01
C GLU A 153 -10.80 10.22 3.02
N THR A 154 -11.72 11.15 2.81
CA THR A 154 -12.81 10.97 1.85
C THR A 154 -12.27 10.79 0.43
N LEU A 155 -11.33 11.63 0.03
CA LEU A 155 -10.68 11.54 -1.28
C LEU A 155 -9.92 10.20 -1.43
N ALA A 156 -9.22 9.76 -0.38
CA ALA A 156 -8.54 8.46 -0.37
C ALA A 156 -9.51 7.29 -0.50
N GLY A 157 -10.69 7.39 0.13
CA GLY A 157 -11.78 6.41 -0.01
C GLY A 157 -12.29 6.31 -1.45
N ILE A 158 -12.61 7.44 -2.08
CA ILE A 158 -13.07 7.50 -3.47
C ILE A 158 -12.02 6.92 -4.42
N ARG A 159 -10.76 7.27 -4.21
CA ARG A 159 -9.64 6.75 -5.00
C ARG A 159 -9.51 5.23 -4.85
N LYS A 160 -9.59 4.72 -3.64
CA LYS A 160 -9.54 3.29 -3.34
C LYS A 160 -10.66 2.53 -4.05
N GLU A 161 -11.91 2.99 -3.95
CA GLU A 161 -13.07 2.39 -4.63
C GLU A 161 -12.86 2.32 -6.14
N ALA A 162 -12.34 3.39 -6.76
CA ALA A 162 -12.07 3.41 -8.18
C ALA A 162 -10.97 2.40 -8.60
N MET A 163 -9.95 2.19 -7.76
CA MET A 163 -8.92 1.18 -8.00
C MET A 163 -9.47 -0.25 -7.86
N GLU A 164 -10.36 -0.48 -6.89
CA GLU A 164 -11.05 -1.76 -6.72
C GLU A 164 -12.00 -2.06 -7.90
N GLU A 165 -12.71 -1.06 -8.39
CA GLU A 165 -13.56 -1.20 -9.59
C GLU A 165 -12.73 -1.55 -10.83
N PHE A 166 -11.60 -0.84 -11.03
CA PHE A 166 -10.67 -1.15 -12.10
C PHE A 166 -10.17 -2.60 -12.00
N ALA A 167 -9.77 -3.04 -10.80
CA ALA A 167 -9.28 -4.39 -10.59
C ALA A 167 -10.32 -5.46 -10.94
N LYS A 168 -11.57 -5.28 -10.50
CA LYS A 168 -12.69 -6.21 -10.79
C LYS A 168 -13.01 -6.30 -12.28
N GLY A 169 -12.79 -5.22 -13.02
CA GLY A 169 -12.98 -5.15 -14.47
C GLY A 169 -11.80 -5.67 -15.31
N ASN A 170 -10.64 -5.88 -14.70
CA ASN A 170 -9.41 -6.21 -15.42
C ASN A 170 -9.15 -7.71 -15.50
N ASP A 171 -9.20 -8.27 -16.71
CA ASP A 171 -9.03 -9.72 -16.92
C ASP A 171 -7.60 -10.22 -16.68
N LEU A 172 -6.58 -9.36 -16.80
CA LEU A 172 -5.19 -9.73 -16.48
C LEU A 172 -5.01 -9.96 -14.98
N LEU A 173 -5.69 -9.17 -14.15
CA LEU A 173 -5.66 -9.33 -12.69
C LEU A 173 -6.42 -10.58 -12.24
N LYS A 174 -7.54 -10.91 -12.90
CA LYS A 174 -8.27 -12.16 -12.65
C LYS A 174 -7.40 -13.38 -12.97
N GLN A 175 -6.73 -13.36 -14.11
CA GLN A 175 -5.81 -14.43 -14.49
C GLN A 175 -4.60 -14.55 -13.53
N ALA A 176 -4.11 -13.43 -12.99
CA ALA A 176 -3.03 -13.45 -12.01
C ALA A 176 -3.46 -13.96 -10.63
N ALA A 177 -4.74 -13.87 -10.29
CA ALA A 177 -5.28 -14.38 -9.04
C ALA A 177 -5.57 -15.90 -9.07
N ASP A 178 -5.71 -16.47 -10.27
CA ASP A 178 -5.97 -17.91 -10.49
C ASP A 178 -4.68 -18.75 -10.58
N LEU A 179 -3.50 -18.12 -10.50
CA LEU A 179 -2.18 -18.78 -10.51
C LEU A 179 -1.63 -18.99 -9.10
#